data_a5522beb5b0763f1748807b35b8bc56b
#
_entry.id   a5522beb5b0763f1748807b35b8bc56b
#
_cell.length_a   1.000
_cell.length_b   1.000
_cell.length_c   1.000
_cell.angle_alpha   90.00
_cell.angle_beta   90.00
_cell.angle_gamma   90.00
#
_symmetry.space_group_name_H-M   'P 1'
#
loop_
_entity.id
_entity.type
_entity.pdbx_description
1 polymer ?
#
loop_
_entity_poly.entity_id
_entity_poly.type
_entity_poly.pdbx_seq_one_letter_code
_entity_poly.pdbx_strand_id
1 'polypeptide(L)'
;MSIHISNNIWTLLFEETQNSGLNLQGRICRMMFSALVQGHLRAGMAVPSSRELAELIGVGRNTVTIAYQQLVAERILESRQRSGHFIHASFYVDSSETKTIKTTSQITNWQTRFALQPSKQRHLTKPADWSSYAYPFIYGQSDPETFPASAWRECSIKALSARDASIWAQDLTQQGDDAYLINAIRQHILPTRGIVASENEILLTVGSQHALYMLAALLMRPEHSIGIEEPGYPDARNIFMLHSQNIVALAVDDEGIILPKDSTYCDYYYVTPGRQCPTGVTMSPQRRKQLLQLAELHDSIIIEDEYDAQILVENTTIPALKSLDRHGRVVYVGSLSKPLAPGLRLGYIVAAPELIEELRHLRRLMVRHPNVFNQRVFAFFIDQGYYHSMLRRQYQLHRQRYEILNEALSRYFPTWLVKSSNGGSACWIDTQMQLDAKVLSRYAASHGVFIEAGESFFLNSAMNRHYLRLGFGSISSNKVGEGIQHLYLAMQDYASYHLKKSSCNE
;
A
#
# COMPACT_ATOMS: atom_id res chain seq x y z
N MET A 1 -13.58 -3.59 54.64
CA MET A 1 -14.83 -3.29 53.94
C MET A 1 -14.74 -3.88 52.54
N SER A 2 -15.47 -4.95 52.25
CA SER A 2 -15.52 -5.55 50.90
C SER A 2 -16.35 -4.62 50.01
N ILE A 3 -15.70 -3.98 49.07
CA ILE A 3 -16.36 -3.19 48.03
C ILE A 3 -17.01 -4.20 47.08
N HIS A 4 -18.31 -4.45 47.22
CA HIS A 4 -19.09 -5.23 46.29
C HIS A 4 -19.38 -4.37 45.05
N ILE A 5 -18.98 -4.84 43.91
CA ILE A 5 -19.39 -4.25 42.61
C ILE A 5 -20.91 -4.44 42.50
N SER A 6 -21.61 -3.39 42.09
CA SER A 6 -23.06 -3.49 41.86
C SER A 6 -23.36 -4.52 40.77
N ASN A 7 -24.32 -5.40 41.03
CA ASN A 7 -24.73 -6.49 40.12
C ASN A 7 -25.06 -5.97 38.70
N ASN A 8 -25.55 -4.74 38.58
CA ASN A 8 -25.87 -4.09 37.31
C ASN A 8 -24.67 -3.85 36.40
N ILE A 9 -23.46 -3.71 36.95
CA ILE A 9 -22.25 -3.47 36.16
C ILE A 9 -21.89 -4.71 35.32
N TRP A 10 -22.03 -5.91 35.86
CA TRP A 10 -21.74 -7.14 35.15
C TRP A 10 -22.63 -7.32 33.93
N THR A 11 -23.92 -7.04 34.06
CA THR A 11 -24.87 -7.12 32.95
C THR A 11 -24.55 -6.08 31.88
N LEU A 12 -24.29 -4.83 32.28
CA LEU A 12 -23.93 -3.76 31.34
C LEU A 12 -22.64 -4.08 30.56
N LEU A 13 -21.58 -4.48 31.25
CA LEU A 13 -20.31 -4.83 30.59
C LEU A 13 -20.43 -6.06 29.69
N PHE A 14 -21.31 -7.00 30.02
CA PHE A 14 -21.56 -8.16 29.18
C PHE A 14 -22.36 -7.79 27.92
N GLU A 15 -23.32 -6.88 28.03
CA GLU A 15 -24.07 -6.34 26.90
C GLU A 15 -23.15 -5.59 25.91
N GLU A 16 -22.21 -4.80 26.40
CA GLU A 16 -21.19 -4.13 25.57
C GLU A 16 -20.40 -5.10 24.68
N THR A 17 -20.30 -6.37 25.08
CA THR A 17 -19.60 -7.38 24.27
C THR A 17 -20.46 -8.02 23.18
N GLN A 18 -21.75 -7.65 23.04
CA GLN A 18 -22.72 -8.33 22.17
C GLN A 18 -22.30 -8.32 20.69
N ASN A 19 -21.74 -7.22 20.22
CA ASN A 19 -21.31 -7.03 18.82
C ASN A 19 -19.84 -7.41 18.56
N SER A 20 -19.20 -8.14 19.48
CA SER A 20 -17.77 -8.44 19.38
C SER A 20 -17.38 -9.59 18.44
N GLY A 21 -18.36 -10.34 17.92
CA GLY A 21 -18.11 -11.57 17.12
C GLY A 21 -17.54 -12.74 17.92
N LEU A 22 -17.37 -12.59 19.25
CA LEU A 22 -16.83 -13.63 20.13
C LEU A 22 -17.91 -14.62 20.57
N ASN A 23 -17.51 -15.88 20.85
CA ASN A 23 -18.35 -16.83 21.53
C ASN A 23 -18.61 -16.39 22.99
N LEU A 24 -19.58 -17.00 23.68
CA LEU A 24 -19.96 -16.64 25.06
C LEU A 24 -18.79 -16.65 26.05
N GLN A 25 -17.88 -17.61 25.93
CA GLN A 25 -16.67 -17.69 26.76
C GLN A 25 -15.75 -16.48 26.54
N GLY A 26 -15.44 -16.15 25.28
CA GLY A 26 -14.64 -14.99 24.93
C GLY A 26 -15.29 -13.66 25.35
N ARG A 27 -16.62 -13.57 25.31
CA ARG A 27 -17.37 -12.41 25.81
C ARG A 27 -17.20 -12.22 27.32
N ILE A 28 -17.23 -13.30 28.10
CA ILE A 28 -16.99 -13.26 29.55
C ILE A 28 -15.55 -12.83 29.85
N CYS A 29 -14.56 -13.37 29.15
CA CYS A 29 -13.17 -12.94 29.30
C CYS A 29 -12.99 -11.45 28.98
N ARG A 30 -13.60 -10.97 27.90
CA ARG A 30 -13.56 -9.56 27.49
C ARG A 30 -14.25 -8.64 28.50
N MET A 31 -15.40 -9.04 29.02
CA MET A 31 -16.12 -8.33 30.10
C MET A 31 -15.24 -8.17 31.35
N MET A 32 -14.56 -9.24 31.79
CA MET A 32 -13.65 -9.18 32.94
C MET A 32 -12.49 -8.22 32.70
N PHE A 33 -11.91 -8.26 31.47
CA PHE A 33 -10.84 -7.36 31.09
C PHE A 33 -11.31 -5.89 31.04
N SER A 34 -12.51 -5.63 30.50
CA SER A 34 -13.10 -4.28 30.50
C SER A 34 -13.34 -3.75 31.91
N ALA A 35 -13.81 -4.62 32.83
CA ALA A 35 -13.98 -4.25 34.24
C ALA A 35 -12.65 -3.87 34.93
N LEU A 36 -11.56 -4.54 34.58
CA LEU A 36 -10.21 -4.20 35.06
C LEU A 36 -9.72 -2.87 34.49
N VAL A 37 -9.83 -2.67 33.18
CA VAL A 37 -9.36 -1.45 32.50
C VAL A 37 -10.14 -0.23 32.95
N GLN A 38 -11.44 -0.36 33.17
CA GLN A 38 -12.31 0.72 33.65
C GLN A 38 -12.16 0.96 35.17
N GLY A 39 -11.31 0.20 35.86
CA GLY A 39 -11.03 0.37 37.29
C GLY A 39 -12.12 -0.14 38.22
N HIS A 40 -13.12 -0.86 37.73
CA HIS A 40 -14.16 -1.50 38.53
C HIS A 40 -13.60 -2.68 39.35
N LEU A 41 -12.57 -3.35 38.82
CA LEU A 41 -11.84 -4.44 39.50
C LEU A 41 -10.42 -4.00 39.84
N ARG A 42 -9.93 -4.45 40.98
CA ARG A 42 -8.56 -4.19 41.47
C ARG A 42 -7.91 -5.47 41.91
N ALA A 43 -6.59 -5.51 41.96
CA ALA A 43 -5.81 -6.62 42.47
C ALA A 43 -6.30 -7.07 43.85
N GLY A 44 -6.45 -8.38 44.02
CA GLY A 44 -6.94 -8.96 45.25
C GLY A 44 -8.45 -8.90 45.51
N MET A 45 -9.23 -8.21 44.63
CA MET A 45 -10.69 -8.22 44.77
C MET A 45 -11.30 -9.56 44.38
N ALA A 46 -12.31 -9.99 45.13
CA ALA A 46 -13.10 -11.16 44.79
C ALA A 46 -14.02 -10.89 43.60
N VAL A 47 -14.14 -11.82 42.68
CA VAL A 47 -15.13 -11.81 41.62
C VAL A 47 -16.31 -12.73 41.99
N PRO A 48 -17.52 -12.54 41.40
CA PRO A 48 -18.65 -13.41 41.66
C PRO A 48 -18.31 -14.88 41.42
N SER A 49 -18.94 -15.79 42.18
CA SER A 49 -18.80 -17.21 41.90
C SER A 49 -19.31 -17.55 40.49
N SER A 50 -18.84 -18.67 39.92
CA SER A 50 -19.30 -19.08 38.57
C SER A 50 -20.83 -19.28 38.49
N ARG A 51 -21.46 -19.63 39.60
CA ARG A 51 -22.94 -19.75 39.67
C ARG A 51 -23.60 -18.37 39.68
N GLU A 52 -23.13 -17.49 40.52
CA GLU A 52 -23.64 -16.15 40.70
C GLU A 52 -23.46 -15.32 39.43
N LEU A 53 -22.29 -15.35 38.78
CA LEU A 53 -22.08 -14.64 37.51
C LEU A 53 -22.95 -15.21 36.40
N ALA A 54 -23.13 -16.54 36.36
CA ALA A 54 -24.01 -17.18 35.37
C ALA A 54 -25.46 -16.69 35.47
N GLU A 55 -25.98 -16.55 36.70
CA GLU A 55 -27.28 -16.01 36.99
C GLU A 55 -27.40 -14.52 36.59
N LEU A 56 -26.34 -13.70 36.88
CA LEU A 56 -26.35 -12.25 36.59
C LEU A 56 -26.36 -11.93 35.08
N ILE A 57 -25.62 -12.70 34.28
CA ILE A 57 -25.47 -12.42 32.84
C ILE A 57 -26.29 -13.38 31.96
N GLY A 58 -27.11 -14.27 32.54
CA GLY A 58 -28.03 -15.15 31.80
C GLY A 58 -27.34 -16.21 30.94
N VAL A 59 -26.17 -16.76 31.37
CA VAL A 59 -25.44 -17.81 30.66
C VAL A 59 -25.32 -19.11 31.43
N GLY A 60 -24.93 -20.20 30.77
CA GLY A 60 -24.72 -21.49 31.44
C GLY A 60 -23.51 -21.44 32.41
N ARG A 61 -23.65 -22.03 33.62
CA ARG A 61 -22.57 -22.10 34.62
C ARG A 61 -21.28 -22.71 34.07
N ASN A 62 -21.39 -23.74 33.23
CA ASN A 62 -20.21 -24.37 32.62
C ASN A 62 -19.43 -23.38 31.72
N THR A 63 -20.11 -22.49 31.01
CA THR A 63 -19.47 -21.46 30.18
C THR A 63 -18.65 -20.49 31.02
N VAL A 64 -19.20 -20.06 32.18
CA VAL A 64 -18.49 -19.21 33.13
C VAL A 64 -17.31 -19.95 33.74
N THR A 65 -17.47 -21.23 34.10
CA THR A 65 -16.39 -22.05 34.68
C THR A 65 -15.22 -22.17 33.71
N ILE A 66 -15.48 -22.42 32.42
CA ILE A 66 -14.44 -22.51 31.38
C ILE A 66 -13.75 -21.14 31.19
N ALA A 67 -14.51 -20.07 31.16
CA ALA A 67 -13.95 -18.71 31.07
C ALA A 67 -13.06 -18.38 32.28
N TYR A 68 -13.47 -18.78 33.50
CA TYR A 68 -12.67 -18.57 34.70
C TYR A 68 -11.38 -19.41 34.68
N GLN A 69 -11.44 -20.66 34.23
CA GLN A 69 -10.24 -21.49 34.05
C GLN A 69 -9.25 -20.84 33.07
N GLN A 70 -9.74 -20.28 31.97
CA GLN A 70 -8.91 -19.53 31.02
C GLN A 70 -8.27 -18.31 31.69
N LEU A 71 -9.08 -17.48 32.37
CA LEU A 71 -8.58 -16.30 33.09
C LEU A 71 -7.57 -16.64 34.20
N VAL A 72 -7.69 -17.81 34.83
CA VAL A 72 -6.70 -18.31 35.77
C VAL A 72 -5.40 -18.73 35.07
N ALA A 73 -5.51 -19.41 33.92
CA ALA A 73 -4.35 -19.79 33.10
C ALA A 73 -3.60 -18.55 32.58
N GLU A 74 -4.34 -17.47 32.23
CA GLU A 74 -3.79 -16.19 31.81
C GLU A 74 -3.30 -15.31 32.98
N ARG A 75 -3.37 -15.80 34.23
CA ARG A 75 -3.02 -15.08 35.46
C ARG A 75 -3.79 -13.76 35.64
N ILE A 76 -4.98 -13.68 35.14
CA ILE A 76 -5.92 -12.56 35.38
C ILE A 76 -6.67 -12.82 36.70
N LEU A 77 -7.08 -14.07 36.88
CA LEU A 77 -7.66 -14.53 38.13
C LEU A 77 -6.70 -15.48 38.88
N GLU A 78 -6.85 -15.54 40.20
CA GLU A 78 -6.30 -16.58 41.03
C GLU A 78 -7.43 -17.32 41.76
N SER A 79 -7.31 -18.64 41.85
CA SER A 79 -8.28 -19.46 42.60
C SER A 79 -7.74 -19.69 44.01
N ARG A 80 -8.52 -19.32 45.04
CA ARG A 80 -8.18 -19.59 46.45
C ARG A 80 -9.10 -20.68 46.98
N GLN A 81 -8.48 -21.72 47.56
CA GLN A 81 -9.21 -22.88 48.05
C GLN A 81 -10.29 -22.49 49.05
N ARG A 82 -11.53 -22.91 48.84
CA ARG A 82 -12.75 -22.59 49.61
C ARG A 82 -13.13 -21.10 49.67
N SER A 83 -12.44 -20.21 48.98
CA SER A 83 -12.67 -18.76 49.03
C SER A 83 -13.12 -18.15 47.71
N GLY A 84 -13.04 -18.92 46.58
CA GLY A 84 -13.48 -18.45 45.25
C GLY A 84 -12.34 -17.94 44.38
N HIS A 85 -12.69 -17.04 43.45
CA HIS A 85 -11.74 -16.46 42.51
C HIS A 85 -11.52 -14.98 42.81
N PHE A 86 -10.29 -14.55 42.66
CA PHE A 86 -9.83 -13.20 42.95
C PHE A 86 -8.99 -12.65 41.78
N ILE A 87 -8.96 -11.34 41.64
CA ILE A 87 -8.07 -10.70 40.69
C ILE A 87 -6.63 -10.93 41.12
N HIS A 88 -5.78 -11.41 40.20
CA HIS A 88 -4.41 -11.72 40.46
C HIS A 88 -3.60 -10.47 40.87
N ALA A 89 -2.68 -10.60 41.80
CA ALA A 89 -1.91 -9.49 42.38
C ALA A 89 -1.02 -8.75 41.33
N SER A 90 -0.65 -9.40 40.23
CA SER A 90 0.13 -8.76 39.16
C SER A 90 -0.64 -7.69 38.36
N PHE A 91 -1.98 -7.64 38.47
CA PHE A 91 -2.78 -6.57 37.90
C PHE A 91 -2.89 -5.38 38.85
N TYR A 92 -1.76 -4.88 39.26
CA TYR A 92 -1.68 -3.65 40.01
C TYR A 92 -1.80 -2.46 39.00
N VAL A 93 -3.02 -2.03 38.71
CA VAL A 93 -3.26 -0.69 38.17
C VAL A 93 -3.23 0.22 39.37
N ASP A 94 -2.19 1.00 39.52
CA ASP A 94 -2.08 1.99 40.60
C ASP A 94 -3.19 3.04 40.43
N SER A 95 -4.36 2.72 40.99
CA SER A 95 -5.52 3.62 40.98
C SER A 95 -5.36 4.79 41.97
N SER A 96 -4.24 4.83 42.71
CA SER A 96 -3.91 6.00 43.54
C SER A 96 -3.44 7.20 42.71
N GLU A 97 -3.12 7.01 41.43
CA GLU A 97 -2.73 8.08 40.49
C GLU A 97 -3.77 8.44 39.44
N THR A 98 -5.02 8.00 39.52
CA THR A 98 -6.10 8.84 38.98
C THR A 98 -6.37 10.06 39.90
N LYS A 99 -5.35 10.61 40.50
CA LYS A 99 -5.31 12.02 40.75
C LYS A 99 -5.51 12.65 39.36
N THR A 100 -6.66 13.29 39.17
CA THR A 100 -6.75 14.39 38.24
C THR A 100 -5.44 15.18 38.43
N ILE A 101 -4.44 14.84 37.63
CA ILE A 101 -3.30 15.68 37.44
C ILE A 101 -3.97 16.92 36.87
N LYS A 102 -4.24 17.91 37.76
CA LYS A 102 -4.34 19.29 37.33
C LYS A 102 -2.96 19.63 36.79
N THR A 103 -2.71 19.12 35.58
CA THR A 103 -1.51 19.42 34.86
C THR A 103 -1.61 20.86 34.40
N THR A 104 -1.13 21.74 35.26
CA THR A 104 -0.45 22.96 34.81
C THR A 104 0.90 22.64 34.16
N SER A 105 1.19 21.37 33.85
CA SER A 105 2.29 20.98 32.98
C SER A 105 1.92 21.39 31.58
N GLN A 106 2.72 22.25 30.97
CA GLN A 106 2.60 22.60 29.56
C GLN A 106 2.55 21.30 28.74
N ILE A 107 1.40 21.03 28.13
CA ILE A 107 1.27 19.90 27.21
C ILE A 107 2.33 20.09 26.15
N THR A 108 3.19 19.10 25.95
CA THR A 108 4.26 19.17 24.96
C THR A 108 3.68 19.54 23.59
N ASN A 109 4.12 20.64 23.04
CA ASN A 109 3.75 21.02 21.68
C ASN A 109 4.58 20.22 20.68
N TRP A 110 4.06 19.09 20.24
CA TRP A 110 4.72 18.20 19.28
C TRP A 110 5.00 18.87 17.93
N GLN A 111 4.18 19.87 17.54
CA GLN A 111 4.36 20.60 16.27
C GLN A 111 5.75 21.28 16.19
N THR A 112 6.28 21.75 17.32
CA THR A 112 7.61 22.38 17.37
C THR A 112 8.76 21.40 17.43
N ARG A 113 8.47 20.10 17.57
CA ARG A 113 9.47 19.03 17.68
C ARG A 113 9.68 18.27 16.37
N PHE A 114 8.75 18.38 15.41
CA PHE A 114 8.85 17.66 14.16
C PHE A 114 9.91 18.27 13.24
N ALA A 115 10.96 17.50 12.94
CA ALA A 115 11.94 17.87 11.91
C ALA A 115 11.32 17.76 10.51
N LEU A 116 10.38 16.83 10.31
CA LEU A 116 9.67 16.59 9.06
C LEU A 116 8.15 16.55 9.36
N GLN A 117 7.35 16.99 8.40
CA GLN A 117 5.88 16.95 8.51
C GLN A 117 5.26 16.29 7.26
N PRO A 118 5.42 14.98 7.07
CA PRO A 118 4.92 14.27 5.88
C PRO A 118 3.40 14.40 5.69
N SER A 119 2.63 14.60 6.77
CA SER A 119 1.17 14.82 6.72
C SER A 119 0.75 16.07 5.94
N LYS A 120 1.66 17.02 5.74
CA LYS A 120 1.41 18.23 4.92
C LYS A 120 1.63 18.00 3.42
N GLN A 121 2.26 16.87 3.05
CA GLN A 121 2.47 16.52 1.66
C GLN A 121 1.17 16.00 1.04
N ARG A 122 1.02 16.22 -0.27
CA ARG A 122 -0.13 15.72 -1.01
C ARG A 122 0.04 14.24 -1.33
N HIS A 123 -0.88 13.43 -0.84
CA HIS A 123 -0.90 11.98 -1.06
C HIS A 123 -2.07 11.58 -1.96
N LEU A 124 -1.91 10.44 -2.62
CA LEU A 124 -3.03 9.74 -3.24
C LEU A 124 -3.92 9.17 -2.14
N THR A 125 -5.11 9.73 -1.99
CA THR A 125 -6.07 9.25 -1.00
C THR A 125 -7.00 8.22 -1.62
N LYS A 126 -7.00 7.01 -1.07
CA LYS A 126 -7.95 5.96 -1.44
C LYS A 126 -8.92 5.76 -0.27
N PRO A 127 -10.24 5.81 -0.50
CA PRO A 127 -11.19 5.55 0.57
C PRO A 127 -11.04 4.11 1.06
N ALA A 128 -11.15 3.90 2.37
CA ALA A 128 -11.05 2.57 2.97
C ALA A 128 -12.19 1.64 2.51
N ASP A 129 -13.33 2.23 2.22
CA ASP A 129 -14.56 1.58 1.77
C ASP A 129 -14.72 1.54 0.23
N TRP A 130 -13.62 1.68 -0.52
CA TRP A 130 -13.65 1.70 -1.99
C TRP A 130 -14.40 0.51 -2.61
N SER A 131 -14.39 -0.65 -1.96
CA SER A 131 -15.09 -1.85 -2.41
C SER A 131 -16.60 -1.78 -2.25
N SER A 132 -17.15 -0.79 -1.52
CA SER A 132 -18.58 -0.55 -1.39
C SER A 132 -19.18 0.18 -2.59
N TYR A 133 -18.33 0.81 -3.42
CA TYR A 133 -18.78 1.44 -4.65
C TYR A 133 -19.25 0.39 -5.68
N ALA A 134 -20.36 0.65 -6.34
CA ALA A 134 -20.86 -0.23 -7.39
C ALA A 134 -19.88 -0.34 -8.56
N TYR A 135 -19.20 0.78 -8.88
CA TYR A 135 -18.27 0.95 -10.01
C TYR A 135 -16.96 1.57 -9.56
N PRO A 136 -16.05 0.79 -8.92
CA PRO A 136 -14.81 1.31 -8.37
C PRO A 136 -13.70 1.38 -9.42
N PHE A 137 -13.57 2.50 -10.14
CA PHE A 137 -12.44 2.73 -11.04
C PHE A 137 -11.18 3.15 -10.26
N ILE A 138 -10.77 2.30 -9.34
CA ILE A 138 -9.61 2.51 -8.45
C ILE A 138 -8.35 1.86 -9.02
N TYR A 139 -7.23 2.60 -9.01
CA TYR A 139 -5.95 2.06 -9.44
C TYR A 139 -5.17 1.40 -8.30
N GLY A 140 -4.40 0.35 -8.66
CA GLY A 140 -3.45 -0.30 -7.74
C GLY A 140 -4.12 -1.15 -6.67
N GLN A 141 -5.35 -1.58 -6.90
CA GLN A 141 -6.01 -2.68 -6.20
C GLN A 141 -6.09 -3.86 -7.15
N SER A 142 -5.87 -5.07 -6.64
CA SER A 142 -6.10 -6.30 -7.38
C SER A 142 -7.56 -6.73 -7.25
N ASP A 143 -8.06 -7.37 -8.28
CA ASP A 143 -9.35 -8.03 -8.24
C ASP A 143 -9.24 -9.28 -7.35
N PRO A 144 -9.97 -9.34 -6.21
CA PRO A 144 -9.90 -10.49 -5.31
C PRO A 144 -10.24 -11.83 -5.97
N GLU A 145 -11.10 -11.81 -6.99
CA GLU A 145 -11.53 -13.01 -7.72
C GLU A 145 -10.40 -13.57 -8.62
N THR A 146 -9.43 -12.74 -8.97
CA THR A 146 -8.30 -13.16 -9.81
C THR A 146 -7.08 -13.61 -9.02
N PHE A 147 -7.09 -13.46 -7.69
CA PHE A 147 -6.00 -13.92 -6.84
C PHE A 147 -5.88 -15.46 -6.93
N PRO A 148 -4.70 -16.00 -7.24
CA PRO A 148 -4.50 -17.44 -7.44
C PRO A 148 -4.41 -18.19 -6.10
N ALA A 149 -5.50 -18.18 -5.33
CA ALA A 149 -5.54 -18.66 -3.94
C ALA A 149 -5.07 -20.12 -3.79
N SER A 150 -5.43 -21.00 -4.73
CA SER A 150 -5.03 -22.41 -4.67
C SER A 150 -3.52 -22.58 -4.83
N ALA A 151 -2.91 -21.92 -5.82
CA ALA A 151 -1.47 -21.96 -6.06
C ALA A 151 -0.69 -21.30 -4.91
N TRP A 152 -1.19 -20.16 -4.41
CA TRP A 152 -0.59 -19.50 -3.26
C TRP A 152 -0.63 -20.36 -2.00
N ARG A 153 -1.76 -21.03 -1.74
CA ARG A 153 -1.92 -21.98 -0.64
C ARG A 153 -0.95 -23.16 -0.75
N GLU A 154 -0.81 -23.75 -1.94
CA GLU A 154 0.13 -24.84 -2.19
C GLU A 154 1.57 -24.42 -1.87
N CYS A 155 2.02 -23.27 -2.40
CA CYS A 155 3.33 -22.71 -2.10
C CYS A 155 3.52 -22.39 -0.60
N SER A 156 2.48 -21.91 0.06
CA SER A 156 2.50 -21.64 1.50
C SER A 156 2.66 -22.92 2.33
N ILE A 157 1.93 -23.99 1.98
CA ILE A 157 2.07 -25.31 2.63
C ILE A 157 3.50 -25.84 2.43
N LYS A 158 4.06 -25.72 1.23
CA LYS A 158 5.44 -26.13 0.94
C LYS A 158 6.45 -25.37 1.79
N ALA A 159 6.26 -24.05 1.97
CA ALA A 159 7.12 -23.22 2.81
C ALA A 159 7.00 -23.55 4.31
N LEU A 160 5.93 -24.21 4.75
CA LEU A 160 5.75 -24.69 6.13
C LEU A 160 6.43 -26.06 6.40
N SER A 161 7.11 -26.65 5.40
CA SER A 161 7.92 -27.87 5.65
C SER A 161 8.96 -27.62 6.75
N ALA A 162 9.31 -28.65 7.53
CA ALA A 162 10.29 -28.52 8.62
C ALA A 162 11.63 -27.95 8.13
N ARG A 163 12.06 -28.33 6.93
CA ARG A 163 13.28 -27.84 6.29
C ARG A 163 13.21 -26.33 6.01
N ASP A 164 12.14 -25.86 5.39
CA ASP A 164 12.00 -24.45 5.04
C ASP A 164 11.69 -23.60 6.26
N ALA A 165 10.92 -24.13 7.22
CA ALA A 165 10.63 -23.46 8.48
C ALA A 165 11.90 -23.17 9.30
N SER A 166 12.89 -24.06 9.27
CA SER A 166 14.18 -23.83 9.93
C SER A 166 14.95 -22.63 9.38
N ILE A 167 14.65 -22.20 8.14
CA ILE A 167 15.29 -21.05 7.50
C ILE A 167 14.54 -19.76 7.85
N TRP A 168 13.24 -19.68 7.55
CA TRP A 168 12.48 -18.45 7.74
C TRP A 168 12.13 -18.13 9.21
N ALA A 169 12.24 -19.11 10.11
CA ALA A 169 12.07 -18.88 11.56
C ALA A 169 13.31 -18.21 12.21
N GLN A 170 14.43 -18.11 11.51
CA GLN A 170 15.64 -17.48 11.99
C GLN A 170 15.72 -15.99 11.59
N ASP A 171 16.43 -15.20 12.39
CA ASP A 171 16.80 -13.85 12.02
C ASP A 171 17.99 -13.91 11.04
N LEU A 172 17.74 -13.67 9.75
CA LEU A 172 18.75 -13.70 8.68
C LEU A 172 19.67 -12.45 8.72
N THR A 173 20.34 -12.21 9.83
CA THR A 173 21.08 -10.98 10.09
C THR A 173 22.28 -10.75 9.17
N GLN A 174 22.90 -11.79 8.63
CA GLN A 174 24.10 -11.67 7.80
C GLN A 174 23.83 -11.62 6.32
N GLN A 175 22.88 -12.40 5.81
CA GLN A 175 22.52 -12.46 4.40
C GLN A 175 21.25 -11.67 4.06
N GLY A 176 20.32 -11.57 4.99
CA GLY A 176 19.14 -10.69 4.95
C GLY A 176 18.08 -11.02 3.92
N ASP A 177 18.34 -11.92 2.97
CA ASP A 177 17.45 -12.25 1.87
C ASP A 177 17.38 -13.78 1.65
N ASP A 178 16.23 -14.26 1.19
CA ASP A 178 16.05 -15.65 0.83
C ASP A 178 16.75 -15.95 -0.51
N ALA A 179 17.80 -16.79 -0.48
CA ALA A 179 18.57 -17.14 -1.66
C ALA A 179 17.71 -17.77 -2.78
N TYR A 180 16.63 -18.51 -2.42
CA TYR A 180 15.69 -19.06 -3.40
C TYR A 180 14.94 -17.97 -4.14
N LEU A 181 14.49 -16.92 -3.45
CA LEU A 181 13.81 -15.79 -4.11
C LEU A 181 14.78 -14.98 -4.98
N ILE A 182 15.99 -14.72 -4.50
CA ILE A 182 17.03 -14.07 -5.32
C ILE A 182 17.27 -14.85 -6.60
N ASN A 183 17.44 -16.16 -6.51
CA ASN A 183 17.64 -17.02 -7.69
C ASN A 183 16.41 -17.03 -8.61
N ALA A 184 15.19 -17.10 -8.07
CA ALA A 184 13.97 -17.05 -8.87
C ALA A 184 13.84 -15.72 -9.63
N ILE A 185 14.19 -14.59 -9.00
CA ILE A 185 14.23 -13.26 -9.66
C ILE A 185 15.24 -13.28 -10.80
N ARG A 186 16.46 -13.75 -10.56
CA ARG A 186 17.54 -13.81 -11.55
C ARG A 186 17.20 -14.66 -12.74
N GLN A 187 16.58 -15.82 -12.53
CA GLN A 187 16.33 -16.81 -13.58
C GLN A 187 15.03 -16.57 -14.34
N HIS A 188 14.00 -16.04 -13.69
CA HIS A 188 12.66 -15.99 -14.26
C HIS A 188 12.12 -14.58 -14.47
N ILE A 189 12.58 -13.57 -13.72
CA ILE A 189 12.05 -12.21 -13.81
C ILE A 189 12.98 -11.29 -14.60
N LEU A 190 14.23 -11.14 -14.18
CA LEU A 190 15.18 -10.21 -14.80
C LEU A 190 15.42 -10.47 -16.29
N PRO A 191 15.54 -11.74 -16.77
CA PRO A 191 15.72 -12.01 -18.20
C PRO A 191 14.55 -11.54 -19.07
N THR A 192 13.34 -11.50 -18.54
CA THR A 192 12.18 -10.96 -19.28
C THR A 192 12.29 -9.46 -19.54
N ARG A 193 13.19 -8.79 -18.82
CA ARG A 193 13.50 -7.35 -18.96
C ARG A 193 14.84 -7.10 -19.64
N GLY A 194 15.53 -8.15 -20.09
CA GLY A 194 16.85 -8.09 -20.67
C GLY A 194 17.96 -7.81 -19.66
N ILE A 195 17.68 -7.91 -18.35
CA ILE A 195 18.64 -7.67 -17.28
C ILE A 195 19.35 -8.97 -16.90
N VAL A 196 20.67 -8.92 -16.81
CA VAL A 196 21.51 -9.97 -16.24
C VAL A 196 22.15 -9.40 -14.97
N ALA A 197 22.01 -10.08 -13.84
CA ALA A 197 22.56 -9.65 -12.57
C ALA A 197 23.07 -10.83 -11.74
N SER A 198 24.09 -10.63 -10.95
CA SER A 198 24.59 -11.55 -9.92
C SER A 198 23.82 -11.39 -8.61
N GLU A 199 24.01 -12.32 -7.66
CA GLU A 199 23.28 -12.27 -6.38
C GLU A 199 23.59 -11.05 -5.54
N ASN A 200 24.83 -10.58 -5.60
CA ASN A 200 25.29 -9.41 -4.87
C ASN A 200 24.84 -8.06 -5.47
N GLU A 201 24.25 -8.08 -6.67
CA GLU A 201 23.62 -6.91 -7.31
C GLU A 201 22.12 -6.79 -6.99
N ILE A 202 21.56 -7.70 -6.18
CA ILE A 202 20.12 -7.71 -5.86
C ILE A 202 19.89 -7.53 -4.37
N LEU A 203 18.93 -6.65 -4.02
CA LEU A 203 18.47 -6.44 -2.66
C LEU A 203 16.94 -6.52 -2.62
N LEU A 204 16.38 -7.38 -1.77
CA LEU A 204 14.93 -7.41 -1.53
C LEU A 204 14.49 -6.27 -0.63
N THR A 205 13.29 -5.74 -0.89
CA THR A 205 12.74 -4.59 -0.17
C THR A 205 11.29 -4.82 0.24
N VAL A 206 10.77 -4.01 1.17
CA VAL A 206 9.36 -3.99 1.56
C VAL A 206 8.55 -3.19 0.52
N GLY A 207 8.55 -3.67 -0.75
CA GLY A 207 7.98 -3.00 -1.92
C GLY A 207 8.86 -1.88 -2.48
N SER A 208 8.49 -1.37 -3.67
CA SER A 208 9.25 -0.32 -4.38
C SER A 208 9.32 1.00 -3.61
N GLN A 209 8.29 1.38 -2.86
CA GLN A 209 8.28 2.60 -2.05
C GLN A 209 9.38 2.60 -0.97
N HIS A 210 9.63 1.45 -0.32
CA HIS A 210 10.75 1.29 0.61
C HIS A 210 12.10 1.38 -0.13
N ALA A 211 12.20 0.81 -1.33
CA ALA A 211 13.38 0.93 -2.18
C ALA A 211 13.69 2.40 -2.50
N LEU A 212 12.70 3.17 -2.94
CA LEU A 212 12.84 4.59 -3.26
C LEU A 212 13.26 5.41 -2.03
N TYR A 213 12.68 5.12 -0.86
CA TYR A 213 13.05 5.82 0.37
C TYR A 213 14.51 5.54 0.77
N MET A 214 14.97 4.28 0.69
CA MET A 214 16.35 3.92 0.99
C MET A 214 17.33 4.57 0.03
N LEU A 215 17.02 4.57 -1.28
CA LEU A 215 17.84 5.23 -2.29
C LEU A 215 17.95 6.74 -2.02
N ALA A 216 16.83 7.39 -1.72
CA ALA A 216 16.82 8.81 -1.38
C ALA A 216 17.65 9.10 -0.12
N ALA A 217 17.46 8.30 0.94
CA ALA A 217 18.16 8.49 2.21
C ALA A 217 19.69 8.26 2.11
N LEU A 218 20.12 7.36 1.21
CA LEU A 218 21.54 7.03 1.07
C LEU A 218 22.26 7.95 0.08
N LEU A 219 21.62 8.32 -1.03
CA LEU A 219 22.28 8.98 -2.16
C LEU A 219 22.04 10.49 -2.20
N MET A 220 20.90 10.98 -1.67
CA MET A 220 20.49 12.36 -1.89
C MET A 220 20.88 13.27 -0.71
N ARG A 221 21.24 14.50 -1.05
CA ARG A 221 21.53 15.58 -0.12
C ARG A 221 20.64 16.78 -0.47
N PRO A 222 20.47 17.74 0.46
CA PRO A 222 19.61 18.91 0.22
C PRO A 222 19.98 19.71 -1.05
N GLU A 223 21.25 19.76 -1.40
CA GLU A 223 21.79 20.48 -2.57
C GLU A 223 21.60 19.75 -3.90
N HIS A 224 21.43 18.42 -3.89
CA HIS A 224 21.28 17.64 -5.13
C HIS A 224 19.98 17.98 -5.85
N SER A 225 20.04 18.03 -7.17
CA SER A 225 18.89 18.22 -8.05
C SER A 225 18.32 16.87 -8.53
N ILE A 226 16.99 16.77 -8.51
CA ILE A 226 16.29 15.53 -8.90
C ILE A 226 15.25 15.85 -9.95
N GLY A 227 15.48 15.35 -11.17
CA GLY A 227 14.51 15.40 -12.26
C GLY A 227 13.44 14.33 -12.07
N ILE A 228 12.18 14.73 -12.02
CA ILE A 228 11.03 13.83 -11.92
C ILE A 228 10.05 14.07 -13.05
N GLU A 229 9.36 13.04 -13.47
CA GLU A 229 8.28 13.12 -14.47
C GLU A 229 7.15 14.03 -13.99
N GLU A 230 6.56 14.84 -14.90
CA GLU A 230 5.43 15.73 -14.63
C GLU A 230 4.37 15.60 -15.76
N PRO A 231 3.18 15.02 -15.50
CA PRO A 231 2.75 14.45 -14.22
C PRO A 231 3.57 13.23 -13.82
N GLY A 232 3.72 13.00 -12.52
CA GLY A 232 4.55 11.91 -11.98
C GLY A 232 3.98 11.27 -10.72
N TYR A 233 4.63 10.22 -10.23
CA TYR A 233 4.20 9.48 -9.05
C TYR A 233 4.33 10.32 -7.77
N PRO A 234 3.21 10.66 -7.08
CA PRO A 234 3.24 11.58 -5.95
C PRO A 234 4.09 11.12 -4.77
N ASP A 235 4.05 9.82 -4.43
CA ASP A 235 4.78 9.33 -3.27
C ASP A 235 6.30 9.30 -3.51
N ALA A 236 6.75 9.04 -4.75
CA ALA A 236 8.16 9.17 -5.11
C ALA A 236 8.62 10.64 -4.96
N ARG A 237 7.84 11.57 -5.49
CA ARG A 237 8.09 13.01 -5.32
C ARG A 237 8.17 13.38 -3.83
N ASN A 238 7.21 12.93 -3.03
CA ASN A 238 7.17 13.22 -1.60
C ASN A 238 8.39 12.65 -0.86
N ILE A 239 8.83 11.44 -1.21
CA ILE A 239 10.05 10.82 -0.68
C ILE A 239 11.27 11.68 -1.02
N PHE A 240 11.43 12.06 -2.28
CA PHE A 240 12.58 12.86 -2.68
C PHE A 240 12.59 14.25 -2.04
N MET A 241 11.43 14.89 -1.87
CA MET A 241 11.30 16.17 -1.16
C MET A 241 11.67 16.11 0.33
N LEU A 242 11.75 14.92 0.94
CA LEU A 242 12.26 14.78 2.31
C LEU A 242 13.80 14.88 2.37
N HIS A 243 14.48 14.65 1.25
CA HIS A 243 15.95 14.55 1.19
C HIS A 243 16.61 15.62 0.33
N SER A 244 15.88 16.22 -0.62
CA SER A 244 16.36 17.29 -1.48
C SER A 244 15.39 18.47 -1.53
N GLN A 245 15.93 19.68 -1.70
CA GLN A 245 15.15 20.91 -1.91
C GLN A 245 14.95 21.24 -3.40
N ASN A 246 15.69 20.57 -4.30
CA ASN A 246 15.76 20.90 -5.71
C ASN A 246 15.07 19.84 -6.58
N ILE A 247 13.74 19.84 -6.53
CA ILE A 247 12.92 18.97 -7.40
C ILE A 247 12.65 19.69 -8.71
N VAL A 248 13.08 19.10 -9.83
CA VAL A 248 12.89 19.60 -11.19
C VAL A 248 11.81 18.81 -11.89
N ALA A 249 10.71 19.48 -12.23
CA ALA A 249 9.62 18.89 -12.99
C ALA A 249 10.00 18.78 -14.46
N LEU A 250 9.94 17.58 -15.03
CA LEU A 250 10.25 17.31 -16.43
C LEU A 250 8.97 16.80 -17.11
N ALA A 251 8.48 17.57 -18.07
CA ALA A 251 7.25 17.25 -18.79
C ALA A 251 7.32 15.89 -19.49
N VAL A 252 6.17 15.26 -19.69
CA VAL A 252 6.02 13.97 -20.35
C VAL A 252 5.23 14.15 -21.64
N ASP A 253 5.78 13.71 -22.76
CA ASP A 253 5.12 13.62 -24.06
C ASP A 253 4.74 12.15 -24.40
N ASP A 254 4.40 11.87 -25.66
CA ASP A 254 4.03 10.53 -26.10
C ASP A 254 5.25 9.57 -26.24
N GLU A 255 6.47 10.08 -26.09
CA GLU A 255 7.71 9.31 -26.09
C GLU A 255 8.34 9.16 -24.69
N GLY A 256 7.68 9.66 -23.64
CA GLY A 256 8.17 9.66 -22.26
C GLY A 256 8.67 11.03 -21.78
N ILE A 257 9.59 11.03 -20.83
CA ILE A 257 10.14 12.28 -20.26
C ILE A 257 10.81 13.16 -21.32
N ILE A 258 10.49 14.44 -21.33
CA ILE A 258 11.19 15.44 -22.17
C ILE A 258 12.50 15.79 -21.46
N LEU A 259 13.62 15.53 -22.12
CA LEU A 259 14.93 15.77 -21.54
C LEU A 259 15.21 17.27 -21.44
N PRO A 260 15.87 17.70 -20.35
CA PRO A 260 16.24 19.11 -20.21
C PRO A 260 17.20 19.55 -21.33
N LYS A 261 17.04 20.79 -21.74
CA LYS A 261 17.96 21.46 -22.66
C LYS A 261 18.80 22.44 -21.88
N ASP A 262 20.09 22.53 -22.22
CA ASP A 262 21.05 23.44 -21.60
C ASP A 262 21.26 23.21 -20.09
N SER A 263 21.85 24.11 -19.36
CA SER A 263 22.38 24.03 -18.01
C SER A 263 21.47 23.54 -16.86
N THR A 264 20.30 22.93 -17.15
CA THR A 264 19.33 22.43 -16.14
C THR A 264 19.42 20.92 -15.92
N TYR A 265 20.63 20.36 -16.01
CA TYR A 265 20.83 18.93 -15.74
C TYR A 265 20.69 18.62 -14.26
N CYS A 266 20.20 17.39 -13.98
CA CYS A 266 19.97 16.94 -12.62
C CYS A 266 20.99 15.90 -12.21
N ASP A 267 21.34 15.85 -10.91
CA ASP A 267 22.20 14.81 -10.35
C ASP A 267 21.53 13.43 -10.41
N TYR A 268 20.21 13.42 -10.27
CA TYR A 268 19.39 12.20 -10.33
C TYR A 268 18.19 12.40 -11.25
N TYR A 269 17.81 11.32 -11.95
CA TYR A 269 16.56 11.24 -12.72
C TYR A 269 15.71 10.09 -12.22
N TYR A 270 14.48 10.36 -11.78
CA TYR A 270 13.50 9.32 -11.47
C TYR A 270 12.52 9.17 -12.62
N VAL A 271 12.45 7.97 -13.20
CA VAL A 271 11.65 7.67 -14.38
C VAL A 271 10.91 6.35 -14.26
N THR A 272 9.74 6.26 -14.91
CA THR A 272 8.92 5.07 -15.04
C THR A 272 8.79 4.63 -16.50
N PRO A 273 9.90 4.22 -17.16
CA PRO A 273 10.02 4.16 -18.61
C PRO A 273 9.24 3.01 -19.25
N GLY A 274 8.95 1.94 -18.50
CA GLY A 274 8.12 0.83 -18.98
C GLY A 274 6.67 1.21 -19.13
N ARG A 275 6.19 1.98 -18.16
CA ARG A 275 4.84 2.53 -18.12
C ARG A 275 4.82 3.76 -17.22
N GLN A 276 4.80 4.92 -17.85
CA GLN A 276 4.83 6.20 -17.15
C GLN A 276 3.64 6.35 -16.19
N CYS A 277 3.91 6.76 -14.98
CA CYS A 277 2.88 7.03 -13.99
C CYS A 277 2.55 8.53 -13.94
N PRO A 278 1.31 8.97 -14.23
CA PRO A 278 0.08 8.18 -14.41
C PRO A 278 -0.34 7.94 -15.85
N THR A 279 0.34 8.51 -16.86
CA THR A 279 -0.14 8.59 -18.24
C THR A 279 -0.18 7.24 -18.96
N GLY A 280 0.58 6.25 -18.49
CA GLY A 280 0.71 4.96 -19.13
C GLY A 280 1.63 4.96 -20.36
N VAL A 281 2.21 6.08 -20.75
CA VAL A 281 3.13 6.19 -21.89
C VAL A 281 4.34 5.29 -21.68
N THR A 282 4.78 4.60 -22.73
CA THR A 282 6.02 3.84 -22.73
C THR A 282 7.12 4.67 -23.35
N MET A 283 8.24 4.83 -22.65
CA MET A 283 9.38 5.60 -23.15
C MET A 283 9.96 4.95 -24.41
N SER A 284 10.07 5.75 -25.50
CA SER A 284 10.58 5.27 -26.78
C SER A 284 12.05 4.80 -26.69
N PRO A 285 12.47 3.86 -27.55
CA PRO A 285 13.87 3.42 -27.58
C PRO A 285 14.85 4.57 -27.83
N GLN A 286 14.46 5.54 -28.64
CA GLN A 286 15.26 6.74 -28.90
C GLN A 286 15.41 7.59 -27.64
N ARG A 287 14.34 7.84 -26.89
CA ARG A 287 14.36 8.63 -25.66
C ARG A 287 15.18 7.93 -24.57
N ARG A 288 15.10 6.60 -24.46
CA ARG A 288 15.94 5.78 -23.56
C ARG A 288 17.43 5.99 -23.84
N LYS A 289 17.83 5.90 -25.12
CA LYS A 289 19.22 6.14 -25.53
C LYS A 289 19.69 7.56 -25.20
N GLN A 290 18.85 8.55 -25.48
CA GLN A 290 19.17 9.95 -25.17
C GLN A 290 19.33 10.20 -23.66
N LEU A 291 18.46 9.61 -22.83
CA LEU A 291 18.54 9.73 -21.38
C LEU A 291 19.83 9.09 -20.83
N LEU A 292 20.23 7.92 -21.33
CA LEU A 292 21.49 7.26 -20.95
C LEU A 292 22.71 8.09 -21.34
N GLN A 293 22.71 8.65 -22.56
CA GLN A 293 23.79 9.53 -23.03
C GLN A 293 23.90 10.81 -22.19
N LEU A 294 22.75 11.39 -21.82
CA LEU A 294 22.70 12.55 -20.94
C LEU A 294 23.26 12.23 -19.55
N ALA A 295 22.87 11.10 -18.98
CA ALA A 295 23.37 10.67 -17.69
C ALA A 295 24.88 10.38 -17.70
N GLU A 296 25.40 9.84 -18.79
CA GLU A 296 26.85 9.63 -18.97
C GLU A 296 27.60 10.97 -19.06
N LEU A 297 27.08 11.91 -19.86
CA LEU A 297 27.73 13.20 -20.10
C LEU A 297 27.81 14.08 -18.85
N HIS A 298 26.78 14.01 -17.98
CA HIS A 298 26.63 14.89 -16.82
C HIS A 298 26.85 14.19 -15.48
N ASP A 299 27.37 12.96 -15.48
CA ASP A 299 27.63 12.15 -14.28
C ASP A 299 26.38 11.92 -13.42
N SER A 300 25.20 11.86 -14.07
CA SER A 300 23.93 11.67 -13.40
C SER A 300 23.61 10.19 -13.16
N ILE A 301 22.77 9.92 -12.16
CA ILE A 301 22.21 8.58 -11.85
C ILE A 301 20.74 8.52 -12.23
N ILE A 302 20.31 7.42 -12.81
CA ILE A 302 18.91 7.18 -13.19
C ILE A 302 18.31 6.13 -12.23
N ILE A 303 17.19 6.47 -11.61
CA ILE A 303 16.37 5.54 -10.84
C ILE A 303 15.20 5.13 -11.73
N GLU A 304 15.26 3.91 -12.25
CA GLU A 304 14.22 3.29 -13.07
C GLU A 304 13.24 2.53 -12.18
N ASP A 305 11.99 3.01 -12.05
CA ASP A 305 10.94 2.33 -11.28
C ASP A 305 10.00 1.57 -12.21
N GLU A 306 10.09 0.24 -12.16
CA GLU A 306 9.28 -0.70 -12.93
C GLU A 306 8.17 -1.31 -12.06
N TYR A 307 7.19 -0.52 -11.73
CA TYR A 307 6.12 -0.92 -10.82
C TYR A 307 5.02 -1.78 -11.47
N ASP A 308 4.83 -1.70 -12.81
CA ASP A 308 3.70 -2.32 -13.52
C ASP A 308 4.09 -3.00 -14.85
N ALA A 309 5.34 -2.91 -15.27
CA ALA A 309 5.81 -3.35 -16.58
C ALA A 309 5.94 -4.88 -16.76
N GLN A 310 5.64 -5.67 -15.74
CA GLN A 310 5.81 -7.11 -15.77
C GLN A 310 4.74 -7.87 -16.57
N ILE A 311 3.75 -7.17 -17.09
CA ILE A 311 2.74 -7.75 -17.96
C ILE A 311 3.31 -7.73 -19.40
N LEU A 312 3.80 -8.87 -19.83
CA LEU A 312 4.34 -9.07 -21.17
C LEU A 312 3.28 -8.77 -22.22
N VAL A 313 3.51 -7.76 -23.02
CA VAL A 313 2.76 -7.54 -24.25
C VAL A 313 3.20 -8.62 -25.25
N GLU A 314 2.26 -9.27 -25.92
CA GLU A 314 2.52 -10.31 -26.90
C GLU A 314 3.68 -9.94 -27.83
N ASN A 315 4.76 -10.72 -27.75
CA ASN A 315 5.95 -10.71 -28.63
C ASN A 315 6.81 -9.42 -28.69
N THR A 316 6.56 -8.39 -27.89
CA THR A 316 7.43 -7.22 -27.84
C THR A 316 7.87 -6.96 -26.38
N THR A 317 8.93 -7.62 -25.96
CA THR A 317 9.62 -7.25 -24.72
C THR A 317 10.36 -5.94 -24.97
N ILE A 318 9.86 -4.84 -24.40
CA ILE A 318 10.64 -3.61 -24.34
C ILE A 318 11.65 -3.81 -23.21
N PRO A 319 12.95 -3.86 -23.54
CA PRO A 319 13.99 -4.08 -22.52
C PRO A 319 13.99 -2.94 -21.51
N ALA A 320 14.32 -3.25 -20.25
CA ALA A 320 14.49 -2.23 -19.23
C ALA A 320 15.59 -1.22 -19.62
N LEU A 321 15.52 0.01 -19.11
CA LEU A 321 16.58 0.97 -19.30
C LEU A 321 17.91 0.45 -18.72
N LYS A 322 17.83 -0.22 -17.55
CA LYS A 322 18.96 -0.93 -16.91
C LYS A 322 19.67 -1.90 -17.84
N SER A 323 18.95 -2.60 -18.71
CA SER A 323 19.56 -3.56 -19.64
C SER A 323 20.37 -2.90 -20.76
N LEU A 324 20.14 -1.62 -21.02
CA LEU A 324 20.84 -0.81 -22.00
C LEU A 324 22.03 -0.04 -21.38
N ASP A 325 22.10 0.00 -20.06
CA ASP A 325 23.11 0.70 -19.28
C ASP A 325 24.47 -0.03 -19.36
N ARG A 326 25.47 0.65 -19.89
CA ARG A 326 26.83 0.13 -20.02
C ARG A 326 27.82 0.69 -19.00
N HIS A 327 27.39 1.72 -18.25
CA HIS A 327 28.25 2.50 -17.37
C HIS A 327 27.84 2.42 -15.90
N GLY A 328 26.87 1.55 -15.54
CA GLY A 328 26.43 1.34 -14.16
C GLY A 328 25.63 2.50 -13.57
N ARG A 329 25.02 3.36 -14.41
CA ARG A 329 24.31 4.58 -13.98
C ARG A 329 22.83 4.37 -13.69
N VAL A 330 22.27 3.21 -14.01
CA VAL A 330 20.87 2.90 -13.77
C VAL A 330 20.72 2.03 -12.53
N VAL A 331 19.96 2.52 -11.58
CA VAL A 331 19.45 1.76 -10.43
C VAL A 331 18.04 1.32 -10.77
N TYR A 332 17.82 0.02 -10.87
CA TYR A 332 16.52 -0.56 -11.22
C TYR A 332 15.75 -0.94 -9.96
N VAL A 333 14.49 -0.50 -9.88
CA VAL A 333 13.56 -0.82 -8.80
C VAL A 333 12.40 -1.63 -9.37
N GLY A 334 12.21 -2.86 -8.88
CA GLY A 334 11.14 -3.75 -9.30
C GLY A 334 10.13 -4.03 -8.19
N SER A 335 8.88 -4.31 -8.57
CA SER A 335 7.81 -4.71 -7.66
C SER A 335 7.33 -6.13 -7.95
N LEU A 336 7.36 -7.00 -6.93
CA LEU A 336 6.79 -8.36 -7.01
C LEU A 336 5.33 -8.39 -6.56
N SER A 337 4.99 -7.55 -5.58
CA SER A 337 3.68 -7.59 -4.92
C SER A 337 2.58 -6.99 -5.77
N LYS A 338 2.87 -5.95 -6.53
CA LYS A 338 1.84 -5.16 -7.19
C LYS A 338 0.99 -5.98 -8.17
N PRO A 339 1.57 -6.87 -8.99
CA PRO A 339 0.78 -7.73 -9.86
C PRO A 339 -0.03 -8.79 -9.11
N LEU A 340 0.47 -9.30 -7.98
CA LEU A 340 -0.18 -10.40 -7.27
C LEU A 340 -1.15 -9.90 -6.20
N ALA A 341 -0.64 -9.22 -5.19
CA ALA A 341 -1.40 -8.63 -4.10
C ALA A 341 -0.57 -7.52 -3.44
N PRO A 342 -0.99 -6.24 -3.50
CA PRO A 342 -0.23 -5.11 -2.96
C PRO A 342 0.11 -5.27 -1.47
N GLY A 343 -0.70 -5.99 -0.70
CA GLY A 343 -0.49 -6.27 0.72
C GLY A 343 0.70 -7.17 1.06
N LEU A 344 1.27 -7.91 0.09
CA LEU A 344 2.42 -8.78 0.32
C LEU A 344 3.72 -8.00 0.55
N ARG A 345 3.82 -6.78 0.04
CA ARG A 345 4.93 -5.84 0.29
C ARG A 345 6.31 -6.43 -0.01
N LEU A 346 6.50 -6.95 -1.23
CA LEU A 346 7.79 -7.41 -1.75
C LEU A 346 8.18 -6.62 -3.01
N GLY A 347 9.42 -6.15 -3.03
CA GLY A 347 10.08 -5.50 -4.15
C GLY A 347 11.57 -5.81 -4.13
N TYR A 348 12.30 -5.28 -5.07
CA TYR A 348 13.75 -5.48 -5.14
C TYR A 348 14.44 -4.31 -5.87
N ILE A 349 15.73 -4.16 -5.59
CA ILE A 349 16.63 -3.23 -6.28
C ILE A 349 17.66 -4.07 -7.03
N VAL A 350 18.04 -3.63 -8.24
CA VAL A 350 19.21 -4.14 -8.98
C VAL A 350 20.16 -2.97 -9.24
N ALA A 351 21.36 -3.05 -8.69
CA ALA A 351 22.38 -1.99 -8.78
C ALA A 351 23.79 -2.57 -8.64
N ALA A 352 24.80 -1.71 -8.73
CA ALA A 352 26.18 -2.09 -8.47
C ALA A 352 26.36 -2.71 -7.08
N PRO A 353 27.24 -3.72 -6.91
CA PRO A 353 27.40 -4.44 -5.65
C PRO A 353 27.71 -3.51 -4.45
N GLU A 354 28.51 -2.47 -4.66
CA GLU A 354 28.88 -1.51 -3.61
C GLU A 354 27.68 -0.74 -3.11
N LEU A 355 26.76 -0.35 -4.00
CA LEU A 355 25.52 0.32 -3.62
C LEU A 355 24.56 -0.66 -2.90
N ILE A 356 24.48 -1.88 -3.37
CA ILE A 356 23.65 -2.94 -2.73
C ILE A 356 24.15 -3.24 -1.31
N GLU A 357 25.45 -3.25 -1.09
CA GLU A 357 26.03 -3.47 0.24
C GLU A 357 25.61 -2.36 1.22
N GLU A 358 25.77 -1.10 0.85
CA GLU A 358 25.38 0.03 1.69
C GLU A 358 23.85 0.08 1.92
N LEU A 359 23.04 -0.19 0.90
CA LEU A 359 21.61 -0.30 1.03
C LEU A 359 21.19 -1.45 1.95
N ARG A 360 21.91 -2.58 1.96
CA ARG A 360 21.69 -3.72 2.85
C ARG A 360 21.95 -3.32 4.31
N HIS A 361 23.01 -2.58 4.56
CA HIS A 361 23.30 -2.04 5.90
C HIS A 361 22.24 -1.02 6.34
N LEU A 362 21.83 -0.10 5.47
CA LEU A 362 20.75 0.85 5.75
C LEU A 362 19.42 0.11 6.06
N ARG A 363 19.02 -0.85 5.22
CA ARG A 363 17.82 -1.65 5.43
C ARG A 363 17.83 -2.39 6.77
N ARG A 364 19.00 -2.90 7.18
CA ARG A 364 19.17 -3.55 8.49
C ARG A 364 18.82 -2.62 9.64
N LEU A 365 19.17 -1.35 9.55
CA LEU A 365 18.84 -0.34 10.57
C LEU A 365 17.35 0.00 10.59
N MET A 366 16.65 -0.16 9.47
CA MET A 366 15.23 0.19 9.33
C MET A 366 14.30 -0.97 9.72
N VAL A 367 14.47 -2.13 9.08
CA VAL A 367 13.55 -3.27 9.17
C VAL A 367 14.26 -4.63 9.26
N ARG A 368 15.59 -4.66 9.35
CA ARG A 368 16.45 -5.83 9.22
C ARG A 368 16.34 -6.47 7.84
N HIS A 369 15.26 -7.17 7.57
CA HIS A 369 14.94 -7.82 6.29
C HIS A 369 13.41 -7.84 6.06
N PRO A 370 12.93 -7.96 4.83
CA PRO A 370 11.52 -8.24 4.57
C PRO A 370 11.12 -9.62 5.12
N ASN A 371 9.81 -9.87 5.27
CA ASN A 371 9.29 -11.12 5.81
C ASN A 371 9.80 -12.34 5.01
N VAL A 372 10.61 -13.20 5.65
CA VAL A 372 11.29 -14.33 5.00
C VAL A 372 10.33 -15.42 4.59
N PHE A 373 9.26 -15.66 5.36
CA PHE A 373 8.21 -16.62 4.95
C PHE A 373 7.56 -16.19 3.64
N ASN A 374 7.20 -14.93 3.49
CA ASN A 374 6.66 -14.42 2.22
C ASN A 374 7.66 -14.52 1.07
N GLN A 375 8.93 -14.28 1.33
CA GLN A 375 9.99 -14.46 0.33
C GLN A 375 10.02 -15.90 -0.17
N ARG A 376 10.01 -16.90 0.74
CA ARG A 376 10.03 -18.32 0.42
C ARG A 376 8.79 -18.75 -0.35
N VAL A 377 7.60 -18.34 0.07
CA VAL A 377 6.34 -18.62 -0.64
C VAL A 377 6.38 -18.05 -2.07
N PHE A 378 6.86 -16.83 -2.20
CA PHE A 378 6.95 -16.17 -3.51
C PHE A 378 7.98 -16.85 -4.43
N ALA A 379 9.11 -17.31 -3.88
CA ALA A 379 10.10 -18.08 -4.63
C ALA A 379 9.49 -19.34 -5.24
N PHE A 380 8.74 -20.12 -4.45
CA PHE A 380 8.03 -21.30 -4.97
C PHE A 380 6.97 -20.93 -6.00
N PHE A 381 6.27 -19.82 -5.81
CA PHE A 381 5.24 -19.34 -6.74
C PHE A 381 5.82 -18.96 -8.10
N ILE A 382 7.02 -18.39 -8.13
CA ILE A 382 7.75 -18.10 -9.38
C ILE A 382 8.26 -19.40 -10.01
N ASP A 383 8.97 -20.22 -9.23
CA ASP A 383 9.66 -21.42 -9.69
C ASP A 383 8.71 -22.45 -10.31
N GLN A 384 7.50 -22.59 -9.75
CA GLN A 384 6.45 -23.47 -10.29
C GLN A 384 5.70 -22.86 -11.49
N GLY A 385 6.09 -21.67 -11.97
CA GLY A 385 5.49 -21.02 -13.14
C GLY A 385 4.14 -20.34 -12.88
N TYR A 386 3.64 -20.37 -11.65
CA TYR A 386 2.36 -19.76 -11.30
C TYR A 386 2.36 -18.25 -11.51
N TYR A 387 3.49 -17.58 -11.22
CA TYR A 387 3.65 -16.15 -11.42
C TYR A 387 3.42 -15.75 -12.88
N HIS A 388 4.09 -16.40 -13.82
CA HIS A 388 3.93 -16.10 -15.25
C HIS A 388 2.54 -16.44 -15.79
N SER A 389 1.93 -17.53 -15.30
CA SER A 389 0.56 -17.89 -15.66
C SER A 389 -0.44 -16.86 -15.20
N MET A 390 -0.27 -16.35 -13.98
CA MET A 390 -1.07 -15.27 -13.43
C MET A 390 -0.95 -13.98 -14.25
N LEU A 391 0.29 -13.57 -14.59
CA LEU A 391 0.52 -12.36 -15.39
C LEU A 391 -0.16 -12.43 -16.76
N ARG A 392 -0.06 -13.57 -17.46
CA ARG A 392 -0.74 -13.77 -18.76
C ARG A 392 -2.26 -13.65 -18.63
N ARG A 393 -2.84 -14.26 -17.58
CA ARG A 393 -4.28 -14.18 -17.33
C ARG A 393 -4.72 -12.74 -17.02
N GLN A 394 -3.96 -12.01 -16.19
CA GLN A 394 -4.24 -10.61 -15.89
C GLN A 394 -4.15 -9.73 -17.14
N TYR A 395 -3.15 -9.93 -17.97
CA TYR A 395 -3.02 -9.21 -19.24
C TYR A 395 -4.27 -9.36 -20.12
N GLN A 396 -4.74 -10.60 -20.33
CA GLN A 396 -5.94 -10.87 -21.12
C GLN A 396 -7.18 -10.17 -20.54
N LEU A 397 -7.33 -10.23 -19.21
CA LEU A 397 -8.44 -9.60 -18.51
C LEU A 397 -8.38 -8.06 -18.60
N HIS A 398 -7.20 -7.47 -18.41
CA HIS A 398 -7.02 -6.03 -18.52
C HIS A 398 -7.28 -5.55 -19.95
N ARG A 399 -6.83 -6.30 -20.96
CA ARG A 399 -7.12 -5.99 -22.36
C ARG A 399 -8.62 -5.98 -22.64
N GLN A 400 -9.34 -7.02 -22.22
CA GLN A 400 -10.80 -7.09 -22.37
C GLN A 400 -11.51 -5.91 -21.68
N ARG A 401 -11.12 -5.61 -20.45
CA ARG A 401 -11.69 -4.48 -19.70
C ARG A 401 -11.40 -3.13 -20.37
N TYR A 402 -10.20 -2.98 -20.91
CA TYR A 402 -9.82 -1.78 -21.63
C TYR A 402 -10.64 -1.59 -22.91
N GLU A 403 -10.87 -2.64 -23.69
CA GLU A 403 -11.70 -2.59 -24.89
C GLU A 403 -13.12 -2.09 -24.57
N ILE A 404 -13.76 -2.67 -23.53
CA ILE A 404 -15.09 -2.24 -23.05
C ILE A 404 -15.05 -0.77 -22.55
N LEU A 405 -14.02 -0.41 -21.78
CA LEU A 405 -13.85 0.95 -21.26
C LEU A 405 -13.70 1.97 -22.37
N ASN A 406 -12.86 1.68 -23.35
CA ASN A 406 -12.59 2.57 -24.48
C ASN A 406 -13.82 2.77 -25.38
N GLU A 407 -14.58 1.70 -25.64
CA GLU A 407 -15.86 1.80 -26.36
C GLU A 407 -16.86 2.69 -25.61
N ALA A 408 -17.02 2.48 -24.31
CA ALA A 408 -17.93 3.28 -23.49
C ALA A 408 -17.48 4.76 -23.40
N LEU A 409 -16.17 5.02 -23.21
CA LEU A 409 -15.65 6.39 -23.19
C LEU A 409 -15.85 7.08 -24.52
N SER A 410 -15.59 6.41 -25.64
CA SER A 410 -15.81 6.98 -26.99
C SER A 410 -17.28 7.31 -27.24
N ARG A 411 -18.21 6.52 -26.68
CA ARG A 411 -19.65 6.73 -26.80
C ARG A 411 -20.17 7.90 -25.96
N TYR A 412 -19.75 7.98 -24.69
CA TYR A 412 -20.30 8.95 -23.75
C TYR A 412 -19.48 10.24 -23.63
N PHE A 413 -18.17 10.16 -23.90
CA PHE A 413 -17.21 11.25 -23.73
C PHE A 413 -16.29 11.40 -24.97
N PRO A 414 -16.83 11.64 -26.17
CA PRO A 414 -16.04 11.62 -27.41
C PRO A 414 -14.98 12.71 -27.52
N THR A 415 -15.07 13.76 -26.69
CA THR A 415 -14.09 14.87 -26.66
C THR A 415 -12.95 14.65 -25.67
N TRP A 416 -13.04 13.63 -24.80
CA TRP A 416 -12.00 13.37 -23.83
C TRP A 416 -10.79 12.70 -24.49
N LEU A 417 -9.59 13.16 -24.13
CA LEU A 417 -8.36 12.54 -24.60
C LEU A 417 -7.93 11.45 -23.62
N VAL A 418 -7.96 10.21 -24.09
CA VAL A 418 -7.66 9.02 -23.29
C VAL A 418 -6.26 8.54 -23.64
N LYS A 419 -5.35 8.55 -22.66
CA LYS A 419 -4.04 7.89 -22.74
C LYS A 419 -4.08 6.59 -21.96
N SER A 420 -3.66 5.52 -22.60
CA SER A 420 -3.53 4.19 -21.99
C SER A 420 -2.36 3.46 -22.61
N SER A 421 -1.76 2.56 -21.84
CA SER A 421 -0.77 1.62 -22.38
C SER A 421 -1.38 0.26 -22.63
N ASN A 422 -0.90 -0.43 -23.65
CA ASN A 422 -1.26 -1.82 -23.91
C ASN A 422 -0.98 -2.68 -22.65
N GLY A 423 -2.04 -3.33 -22.15
CA GLY A 423 -1.95 -4.21 -20.95
C GLY A 423 -1.86 -3.49 -19.61
N GLY A 424 -2.05 -2.17 -19.54
CA GLY A 424 -2.19 -1.42 -18.30
C GLY A 424 -3.49 -1.73 -17.56
N SER A 425 -3.56 -1.31 -16.30
CA SER A 425 -4.74 -1.45 -15.45
C SER A 425 -5.45 -0.12 -15.18
N ALA A 426 -5.04 0.96 -15.87
CA ALA A 426 -5.65 2.29 -15.77
C ALA A 426 -5.52 3.09 -17.06
N CYS A 427 -6.42 4.06 -17.23
CA CYS A 427 -6.34 5.12 -18.22
C CYS A 427 -6.10 6.47 -17.55
N TRP A 428 -5.32 7.31 -18.19
CA TRP A 428 -5.18 8.72 -17.90
C TRP A 428 -6.02 9.53 -18.88
N ILE A 429 -6.84 10.41 -18.36
CA ILE A 429 -7.84 11.15 -19.14
C ILE A 429 -7.63 12.64 -18.95
N ASP A 430 -7.49 13.34 -20.07
CA ASP A 430 -7.64 14.78 -20.16
C ASP A 430 -9.06 15.09 -20.65
N THR A 431 -9.87 15.69 -19.80
CA THR A 431 -11.28 15.97 -20.14
C THR A 431 -11.43 17.12 -21.14
N GLN A 432 -10.36 17.85 -21.46
CA GLN A 432 -10.37 19.02 -22.35
C GLN A 432 -11.39 20.10 -21.94
N MET A 433 -11.84 20.07 -20.68
CA MET A 433 -12.89 20.94 -20.17
C MET A 433 -12.38 21.73 -18.96
N GLN A 434 -12.92 22.91 -18.74
CA GLN A 434 -12.73 23.65 -17.50
C GLN A 434 -13.60 23.04 -16.39
N LEU A 435 -13.18 21.90 -15.87
CA LEU A 435 -13.85 21.23 -14.76
C LEU A 435 -12.86 20.95 -13.62
N ASP A 436 -13.41 20.81 -12.43
CA ASP A 436 -12.66 20.36 -11.26
C ASP A 436 -12.94 18.87 -11.04
N ALA A 437 -11.97 18.00 -11.37
CA ALA A 437 -12.07 16.54 -11.25
C ALA A 437 -12.36 16.09 -9.83
N LYS A 438 -11.91 16.84 -8.82
CA LYS A 438 -12.18 16.56 -7.42
C LYS A 438 -13.63 16.86 -7.04
N VAL A 439 -14.23 17.86 -7.66
CA VAL A 439 -15.67 18.12 -7.52
C VAL A 439 -16.46 17.06 -8.27
N LEU A 440 -16.07 16.74 -9.52
CA LEU A 440 -16.71 15.67 -10.29
C LEU A 440 -16.65 14.32 -9.57
N SER A 441 -15.56 14.00 -8.87
CA SER A 441 -15.46 12.75 -8.12
C SER A 441 -16.52 12.60 -7.02
N ARG A 442 -16.99 13.73 -6.43
CA ARG A 442 -18.10 13.71 -5.46
C ARG A 442 -19.44 13.43 -6.11
N TYR A 443 -19.70 14.00 -7.29
CA TYR A 443 -20.90 13.67 -8.07
C TYR A 443 -20.85 12.21 -8.54
N ALA A 444 -19.72 11.74 -9.00
CA ALA A 444 -19.52 10.34 -9.38
C ALA A 444 -19.80 9.39 -8.20
N ALA A 445 -19.34 9.74 -6.99
CA ALA A 445 -19.61 8.96 -5.78
C ALA A 445 -21.11 8.84 -5.46
N SER A 446 -21.92 9.89 -5.67
CA SER A 446 -23.39 9.82 -5.49
C SER A 446 -24.07 8.91 -6.50
N HIS A 447 -23.43 8.63 -7.64
CA HIS A 447 -23.86 7.65 -8.64
C HIS A 447 -23.20 6.27 -8.48
N GLY A 448 -22.53 6.02 -7.33
CA GLY A 448 -21.85 4.75 -7.05
C GLY A 448 -20.55 4.53 -7.81
N VAL A 449 -19.97 5.60 -8.43
CA VAL A 449 -18.75 5.54 -9.22
C VAL A 449 -17.59 6.13 -8.42
N PHE A 450 -16.50 5.38 -8.25
CA PHE A 450 -15.25 5.92 -7.74
C PHE A 450 -14.31 6.27 -8.90
N ILE A 451 -13.78 7.49 -8.92
CA ILE A 451 -12.76 7.96 -9.86
C ILE A 451 -11.64 8.69 -9.10
N GLU A 452 -10.42 8.67 -9.63
CA GLU A 452 -9.29 9.39 -9.04
C GLU A 452 -9.05 10.72 -9.77
N ALA A 453 -9.10 11.84 -9.03
CA ALA A 453 -8.75 13.14 -9.55
C ALA A 453 -7.23 13.24 -9.78
N GLY A 454 -6.83 13.77 -10.94
CA GLY A 454 -5.45 13.77 -11.41
C GLY A 454 -4.56 14.86 -10.80
N GLU A 455 -5.12 15.84 -10.08
CA GLU A 455 -4.38 17.00 -9.55
C GLU A 455 -3.16 16.66 -8.69
N SER A 456 -3.22 15.52 -7.96
CA SER A 456 -2.13 15.08 -7.06
C SER A 456 -0.87 14.65 -7.79
N PHE A 457 -0.97 14.29 -9.07
CA PHE A 457 0.17 13.87 -9.89
C PHE A 457 1.02 15.03 -10.38
N PHE A 458 0.56 16.27 -10.20
CA PHE A 458 1.26 17.48 -10.62
C PHE A 458 1.88 18.21 -9.43
N LEU A 459 3.05 18.83 -9.63
CA LEU A 459 3.65 19.77 -8.68
C LEU A 459 2.74 20.99 -8.53
N ASN A 460 2.32 21.58 -9.65
CA ASN A 460 1.35 22.65 -9.67
C ASN A 460 -0.05 22.10 -9.97
N SER A 461 -0.81 21.83 -8.92
CA SER A 461 -2.17 21.28 -9.04
C SER A 461 -3.22 22.28 -9.52
N ALA A 462 -2.99 23.59 -9.34
CA ALA A 462 -4.03 24.61 -9.59
C ALA A 462 -4.45 24.68 -11.07
N MET A 463 -3.51 24.46 -11.99
CA MET A 463 -3.75 24.51 -13.44
C MET A 463 -4.17 23.16 -14.06
N ASN A 464 -4.10 22.06 -13.29
CA ASN A 464 -4.23 20.69 -13.81
C ASN A 464 -5.40 19.94 -13.14
N ARG A 465 -6.52 20.63 -12.91
CA ARG A 465 -7.70 20.07 -12.22
C ARG A 465 -8.61 19.23 -13.11
N HIS A 466 -8.43 19.27 -14.40
CA HIS A 466 -9.28 18.61 -15.40
C HIS A 466 -8.84 17.18 -15.73
N TYR A 467 -7.79 16.69 -15.11
CA TYR A 467 -7.30 15.33 -15.33
C TYR A 467 -7.95 14.31 -14.40
N LEU A 468 -8.19 13.11 -14.94
CA LEU A 468 -8.72 11.95 -14.23
C LEU A 468 -7.86 10.72 -14.46
N ARG A 469 -7.81 9.83 -13.47
CA ARG A 469 -7.34 8.46 -13.67
C ARG A 469 -8.47 7.48 -13.40
N LEU A 470 -8.71 6.56 -14.33
CA LEU A 470 -9.66 5.46 -14.18
C LEU A 470 -8.90 4.15 -14.12
N GLY A 471 -8.85 3.54 -12.93
CA GLY A 471 -8.30 2.20 -12.74
C GLY A 471 -9.35 1.14 -13.03
N PHE A 472 -9.05 0.19 -13.91
CA PHE A 472 -9.98 -0.88 -14.26
C PHE A 472 -9.47 -2.28 -13.88
N GLY A 473 -8.38 -2.35 -13.11
CA GLY A 473 -7.80 -3.63 -12.66
C GLY A 473 -8.67 -4.40 -11.66
N SER A 474 -9.49 -3.72 -10.86
CA SER A 474 -10.30 -4.30 -9.78
C SER A 474 -11.80 -4.35 -10.05
N ILE A 475 -12.30 -3.76 -11.13
CA ILE A 475 -13.71 -3.75 -11.48
C ILE A 475 -14.05 -4.92 -12.43
N SER A 476 -15.18 -5.62 -12.19
CA SER A 476 -15.61 -6.73 -13.05
C SER A 476 -15.94 -6.25 -14.46
N SER A 477 -15.61 -7.05 -15.49
CA SER A 477 -15.75 -6.67 -16.91
C SER A 477 -17.17 -6.24 -17.28
N ASN A 478 -18.19 -6.90 -16.73
CA ASN A 478 -19.62 -6.58 -16.96
C ASN A 478 -20.04 -5.24 -16.37
N LYS A 479 -19.31 -4.70 -15.40
CA LYS A 479 -19.61 -3.42 -14.74
C LYS A 479 -18.87 -2.22 -15.37
N VAL A 480 -17.88 -2.45 -16.22
CA VAL A 480 -17.05 -1.36 -16.77
C VAL A 480 -17.90 -0.40 -17.62
N GLY A 481 -18.66 -0.91 -18.59
CA GLY A 481 -19.49 -0.07 -19.48
C GLY A 481 -20.60 0.68 -18.74
N GLU A 482 -21.29 -0.02 -17.83
CA GLU A 482 -22.33 0.56 -16.98
C GLU A 482 -21.75 1.66 -16.07
N GLY A 483 -20.59 1.43 -15.48
CA GLY A 483 -19.91 2.43 -14.65
C GLY A 483 -19.56 3.73 -15.41
N ILE A 484 -19.19 3.64 -16.69
CA ILE A 484 -18.96 4.83 -17.52
C ILE A 484 -20.30 5.55 -17.86
N GLN A 485 -21.37 4.81 -18.06
CA GLN A 485 -22.71 5.41 -18.19
C GLN A 485 -23.12 6.18 -16.93
N HIS A 486 -22.89 5.62 -15.73
CA HIS A 486 -23.15 6.31 -14.47
C HIS A 486 -22.23 7.52 -14.26
N LEU A 487 -20.98 7.45 -14.71
CA LEU A 487 -20.08 8.61 -14.73
C LEU A 487 -20.61 9.72 -15.64
N TYR A 488 -21.21 9.37 -16.78
CA TYR A 488 -21.85 10.34 -17.68
C TYR A 488 -23.05 11.03 -17.02
N LEU A 489 -23.91 10.29 -16.29
CA LEU A 489 -25.01 10.88 -15.52
C LEU A 489 -24.50 11.84 -14.44
N ALA A 490 -23.46 11.44 -13.71
CA ALA A 490 -22.80 12.31 -12.73
C ALA A 490 -22.24 13.60 -13.35
N MET A 491 -21.72 13.52 -14.58
CA MET A 491 -21.22 14.67 -15.32
C MET A 491 -22.37 15.62 -15.75
N GLN A 492 -23.54 15.08 -16.11
CA GLN A 492 -24.72 15.90 -16.39
C GLN A 492 -25.20 16.66 -15.16
N ASP A 493 -25.22 16.02 -13.99
CA ASP A 493 -25.57 16.65 -12.72
C ASP A 493 -24.56 17.76 -12.35
N TYR A 494 -23.27 17.47 -12.51
CA TYR A 494 -22.20 18.45 -12.34
C TYR A 494 -22.41 19.70 -13.23
N ALA A 495 -22.65 19.50 -14.53
CA ALA A 495 -22.86 20.58 -15.48
C ALA A 495 -24.11 21.40 -15.16
N SER A 496 -25.22 20.74 -14.80
CA SER A 496 -26.48 21.39 -14.44
C SER A 496 -26.35 22.29 -13.21
N TYR A 497 -25.55 21.88 -12.23
CA TYR A 497 -25.30 22.67 -11.03
C TYR A 497 -24.46 23.92 -11.34
N HIS A 498 -23.44 23.79 -12.16
CA HIS A 498 -22.55 24.92 -12.49
C HIS A 498 -23.23 25.95 -13.41
N LEU A 499 -24.09 25.52 -14.34
CA LEU A 499 -24.87 26.42 -15.17
C LEU A 499 -25.86 27.27 -14.33
N LYS A 500 -26.54 26.66 -13.36
CA LYS A 500 -27.44 27.39 -12.44
C LYS A 500 -26.71 28.41 -11.57
N LYS A 501 -25.47 28.14 -11.18
CA LYS A 501 -24.67 29.05 -10.37
C LYS A 501 -24.13 30.25 -11.15
N SER A 502 -23.85 30.09 -12.44
CA SER A 502 -23.44 31.19 -13.32
C SER A 502 -24.59 32.12 -13.61
N SER A 503 -25.81 31.61 -13.78
CA SER A 503 -27.02 32.43 -14.06
C SER A 503 -27.61 33.11 -12.80
N CYS A 504 -27.13 32.79 -11.58
CA CYS A 504 -27.54 33.48 -10.35
C CYS A 504 -26.53 34.61 -9.93
N ASN A 505 -25.40 34.71 -10.62
CA ASN A 505 -24.37 35.74 -10.37
C ASN A 505 -24.36 36.85 -11.45
N GLU A 506 -25.25 36.80 -12.43
CA GLU A 506 -25.63 37.89 -13.31
C GLU A 506 -26.94 38.55 -12.80
#